data_f6bd1e347c62b9037cc26cc52882df91
#
_entry.id   f6bd1e347c62b9037cc26cc52882df91
#
_cell.length_a   1.000
_cell.length_b   1.000
_cell.length_c   1.000
_cell.angle_alpha   90.00
_cell.angle_beta   90.00
_cell.angle_gamma   90.00
#
_symmetry.space_group_name_H-M   'P 1'
#
loop_
_entity.id
_entity.type
_entity.pdbx_description
1 polymer ?
#
loop_
_entity_poly.entity_id
_entity_poly.type
_entity_poly.pdbx_seq_one_letter_code
_entity_poly.pdbx_strand_id
1 'polypeptide(L)' 'MKRTKKERQQMLTETIVDNPFVTDEQLAKQFGVSVQTIRLDRMEL' A
#
# COMPACT_ATOMS: atom_id res chain seq x y z
N MET A 1 10.92 9.64 8.84
CA MET A 1 10.45 8.65 9.83
C MET A 1 9.85 7.45 9.14
N LYS A 2 10.17 6.25 9.62
CA LYS A 2 9.58 5.04 9.07
C LYS A 2 8.16 4.88 9.56
N ARG A 3 7.25 4.66 8.64
CA ARG A 3 5.87 4.34 9.00
C ARG A 3 5.79 2.91 9.51
N THR A 4 4.96 2.68 10.51
CA THR A 4 4.71 1.32 10.97
C THR A 4 3.92 0.56 9.91
N LYS A 5 3.97 -0.77 9.98
CA LYS A 5 3.18 -1.61 9.08
C LYS A 5 1.70 -1.28 9.16
N LYS A 6 1.21 -1.04 10.38
CA LYS A 6 -0.19 -0.69 10.61
C LYS A 6 -0.57 0.61 9.90
N GLU A 7 0.28 1.62 10.01
CA GLU A 7 0.04 2.91 9.34
C GLU A 7 0.05 2.74 7.85
N ARG A 8 1.00 1.97 7.31
CA ARG A 8 1.08 1.71 5.88
C ARG A 8 -0.17 1.00 5.38
N GLN A 9 -0.64 -0.01 6.09
CA GLN A 9 -1.85 -0.74 5.71
C GLN A 9 -3.08 0.15 5.75
N GLN A 10 -3.18 1.02 6.74
CA GLN A 10 -4.28 1.96 6.83
C GLN A 10 -4.30 2.91 5.63
N MET A 11 -3.15 3.49 5.31
CA MET A 11 -3.03 4.39 4.17
C MET A 11 -3.27 3.66 2.85
N LEU A 12 -2.80 2.42 2.75
CA LEU A 12 -3.03 1.60 1.58
C LEU A 12 -4.52 1.37 1.35
N THR A 13 -5.25 1.04 2.41
CA THR A 13 -6.70 0.86 2.34
C THR A 13 -7.39 2.14 1.86
N GLU A 14 -7.03 3.27 2.44
CA GLU A 14 -7.61 4.56 2.05
C GLU A 14 -7.32 4.88 0.59
N THR A 15 -6.11 4.60 0.13
CA THR A 15 -5.72 4.86 -1.25
C THR A 15 -6.52 3.99 -2.22
N ILE A 16 -6.72 2.72 -1.88
CA ILE A 16 -7.47 1.79 -2.72
C ILE A 16 -8.95 2.20 -2.78
N VAL A 17 -9.52 2.61 -1.66
CA VAL A 17 -10.91 3.08 -1.62
C VAL A 17 -11.09 4.31 -2.48
N ASP A 18 -10.13 5.24 -2.41
CA ASP A 18 -10.18 6.48 -3.19
C ASP A 18 -9.96 6.23 -4.69
N ASN A 19 -9.10 5.28 -5.01
CA ASN A 19 -8.79 4.93 -6.40
C ASN A 19 -8.67 3.42 -6.58
N PRO A 20 -9.80 2.72 -6.83
CA PRO A 20 -9.79 1.26 -6.96
C PRO A 20 -9.02 0.75 -8.18
N PHE A 21 -8.67 1.63 -9.11
CA PHE A 21 -7.89 1.24 -10.30
C PHE A 21 -6.39 1.38 -10.10
N VAL A 22 -5.94 1.80 -8.92
CA VAL A 22 -4.51 1.94 -8.64
C VAL A 22 -3.83 0.56 -8.72
N THR A 23 -2.64 0.54 -9.34
CA THR A 23 -1.87 -0.70 -9.48
C THR A 23 -0.91 -0.88 -8.30
N ASP A 24 -0.44 -2.13 -8.12
CA ASP A 24 0.56 -2.41 -7.10
C ASP A 24 1.85 -1.62 -7.34
N GLU A 25 2.23 -1.45 -8.61
CA GLU A 25 3.41 -0.66 -8.96
C GLU A 25 3.27 0.79 -8.53
N GLN A 26 2.09 1.37 -8.75
CA GLN A 26 1.83 2.75 -8.33
C GLN A 26 1.86 2.87 -6.82
N LEU A 27 1.29 1.92 -6.12
CA LEU A 27 1.31 1.89 -4.66
C LEU A 27 2.72 1.75 -4.12
N ALA A 28 3.51 0.86 -4.70
CA ALA A 28 4.90 0.65 -4.29
C ALA A 28 5.69 1.94 -4.43
N LYS A 29 5.51 2.65 -5.53
CA LYS A 29 6.18 3.92 -5.77
C LYS A 29 5.74 4.97 -4.76
N GLN A 30 4.44 5.05 -4.51
CA GLN A 30 3.86 6.03 -3.61
C GLN A 30 4.35 5.83 -2.17
N PHE A 31 4.46 4.59 -1.74
CA PHE A 31 4.88 4.27 -0.37
C PHE A 31 6.37 4.02 -0.22
N GLY A 32 7.12 4.01 -1.32
CA GLY A 32 8.55 3.79 -1.27
C GLY A 32 8.95 2.39 -0.85
N VAL A 33 8.17 1.39 -1.25
CA VAL A 33 8.41 -0.02 -0.94
C VAL A 33 8.38 -0.84 -2.22
N SER A 34 8.72 -2.13 -2.13
CA SER A 34 8.66 -3.02 -3.28
C SER A 34 7.23 -3.43 -3.61
N VAL A 35 6.99 -3.82 -4.86
CA VAL A 35 5.69 -4.35 -5.30
C VAL A 35 5.30 -5.56 -4.47
N GLN A 36 6.28 -6.39 -4.14
CA GLN A 36 6.04 -7.59 -3.34
C GLN A 36 5.52 -7.23 -1.94
N THR A 37 6.06 -6.18 -1.34
CA THR A 37 5.58 -5.70 -0.05
C THR A 37 4.12 -5.25 -0.13
N ILE A 38 3.76 -4.56 -1.21
CA ILE A 38 2.36 -4.14 -1.43
C ILE A 38 1.43 -5.35 -1.54
N ARG A 39 1.86 -6.37 -2.27
CA ARG A 39 1.05 -7.59 -2.41
C ARG A 39 0.81 -8.27 -1.07
N LEU A 40 1.85 -8.36 -0.25
CA LEU A 40 1.72 -8.96 1.08
C LEU A 40 0.78 -8.14 1.96
N ASP A 41 0.89 -6.82 1.92
CA ASP A 41 0.02 -5.94 2.69
C ASP A 41 -1.44 -6.10 2.25
N ARG A 42 -1.69 -6.22 0.95
CA ARG A 42 -3.05 -6.41 0.44
C ARG A 42 -3.64 -7.75 0.85
N MET A 43 -2.82 -8.77 0.96
CA MET A 43 -3.28 -10.07 1.43
C MET A 43 -3.73 -10.05 2.89
N GLU A 44 -3.15 -9.18 3.69
CA GLU A 44 -3.47 -9.05 5.11
C GLU A 44 -4.67 -8.14 5.38
N LEU A 45 -5.10 -7.43 4.38
CA LEU A 45 -6.29 -6.57 4.47
C LEU A 45 -7.57 -7.40 4.17
#